data_49809be2fc6a3faef999ca9f56a13bf9
#
_entry.id   49809be2fc6a3faef999ca9f56a13bf9
#
_cell.length_a   1.000
_cell.length_b   1.000
_cell.length_c   1.000
_cell.angle_alpha   90.00
_cell.angle_beta   90.00
_cell.angle_gamma   90.00
#
_symmetry.space_group_name_H-M   'P 1'
#
loop_
_entity.id
_entity.type
_entity.pdbx_description
1 polymer ?
#
loop_
_entity_poly.entity_id
_entity_poly.type
_entity_poly.pdbx_seq_one_letter_code
_entity_poly.pdbx_strand_id
1 'polypeptide(L)'
;MKNRMISWLVATLFAVPFSAFADKGAFDMDRWYNMLDSVRTRAASENISDTMIKSTLRSPVFIPSIVKSDKNQSEFKLTLNDYLARTVNQNRIAQGKKMRQKYPTMLTRVEKKYGIPPHVVLAFWGMESNYGDVKARHKLTDAFLTLMYDGRRETFFGNQLIALMKIADKNSLDINKIYGSWAGAMGHFQFIPTTLAQYGVDGNNDGRVDIINNVGDAMHSAGNYLNKLGWDKGQRIVRRVVLPADFDLGLLDGKTKKSLPEWSAMGITNPDGSQLPQTDMIAGLVADVAHIERVRDEAKTIAAPDADIAPMPVISAYLTYPNFYRIKRWNNSNWYAIAIATLADELH
;
A
#
# COMPACT_ATOMS: atom_id res chain seq x y z
N MET A 1 -4.12 -4.56 76.63
CA MET A 1 -4.02 -5.73 75.73
C MET A 1 -4.87 -5.45 74.50
N LYS A 2 -4.27 -5.02 73.40
CA LYS A 2 -4.96 -4.83 72.13
C LYS A 2 -4.05 -5.41 71.03
N ASN A 3 -4.46 -6.57 70.50
CA ASN A 3 -3.84 -7.23 69.37
C ASN A 3 -4.06 -6.42 68.10
N ARG A 4 -2.98 -6.06 67.41
CA ARG A 4 -2.99 -5.54 66.06
C ARG A 4 -2.76 -6.73 65.09
N MET A 5 -3.80 -7.12 64.38
CA MET A 5 -3.69 -8.00 63.23
C MET A 5 -3.08 -7.23 62.05
N ILE A 6 -1.92 -7.67 61.58
CA ILE A 6 -1.28 -7.20 60.35
C ILE A 6 -1.87 -8.04 59.20
N SER A 7 -2.63 -7.36 58.32
CA SER A 7 -3.19 -7.98 57.13
C SER A 7 -2.12 -8.03 56.04
N TRP A 8 -1.72 -9.25 55.64
CA TRP A 8 -0.88 -9.47 54.47
C TRP A 8 -1.74 -9.42 53.22
N LEU A 9 -1.55 -8.40 52.34
CA LEU A 9 -2.09 -8.40 51.00
C LEU A 9 -1.21 -9.34 50.15
N VAL A 10 -1.74 -10.51 49.80
CA VAL A 10 -1.14 -11.43 48.85
C VAL A 10 -1.49 -10.88 47.45
N ALA A 11 -0.49 -10.32 46.78
CA ALA A 11 -0.58 -10.00 45.34
C ALA A 11 -0.55 -11.33 44.57
N THR A 12 -1.70 -11.75 44.07
CA THR A 12 -1.82 -12.88 43.14
C THR A 12 -1.30 -12.44 41.80
N LEU A 13 -0.07 -12.79 41.46
CA LEU A 13 0.44 -12.81 40.10
C LEU A 13 -0.34 -13.89 39.34
N PHE A 14 -1.14 -13.46 38.34
CA PHE A 14 -1.62 -14.39 37.32
C PHE A 14 -0.44 -14.81 36.45
N ALA A 15 0.11 -15.97 36.74
CA ALA A 15 1.01 -16.66 35.84
C ALA A 15 0.21 -17.24 34.67
N VAL A 16 0.29 -16.58 33.51
CA VAL A 16 -0.17 -17.16 32.25
C VAL A 16 0.76 -18.34 31.93
N PRO A 17 0.26 -19.55 31.63
CA PRO A 17 1.13 -20.69 31.37
C PRO A 17 1.95 -20.47 30.09
N PHE A 18 3.27 -20.48 30.25
CA PHE A 18 4.31 -20.23 29.24
C PHE A 18 4.60 -21.46 28.35
N SER A 19 3.63 -22.35 28.15
CA SER A 19 3.86 -23.69 27.56
C SER A 19 3.40 -23.90 26.11
N ALA A 20 3.29 -22.83 25.29
CA ALA A 20 2.85 -22.99 23.89
C ALA A 20 3.81 -22.43 22.81
N PHE A 21 5.08 -22.11 23.14
CA PHE A 21 6.05 -21.54 22.19
C PHE A 21 7.40 -22.27 22.21
N ALA A 22 7.37 -23.58 22.05
CA ALA A 22 8.56 -24.36 21.79
C ALA A 22 8.62 -24.66 20.27
N ASP A 23 9.04 -23.69 19.44
CA ASP A 23 9.96 -23.94 18.32
C ASP A 23 10.43 -22.62 17.67
N LYS A 24 11.77 -22.46 17.56
CA LYS A 24 12.58 -21.38 17.00
C LYS A 24 12.58 -20.04 17.76
N GLY A 25 13.36 -20.02 18.86
CA GLY A 25 13.83 -18.79 19.49
C GLY A 25 12.85 -18.24 20.53
N ALA A 26 12.98 -18.72 21.79
CA ALA A 26 12.31 -18.11 22.93
C ALA A 26 12.56 -16.59 22.91
N PHE A 27 11.53 -15.81 23.28
CA PHE A 27 11.67 -14.35 23.44
C PHE A 27 12.78 -14.05 24.43
N ASP A 28 13.82 -13.35 23.98
CA ASP A 28 15.00 -13.00 24.75
C ASP A 28 14.82 -11.60 25.34
N MET A 29 14.66 -11.51 26.64
CA MET A 29 14.44 -10.27 27.37
C MET A 29 15.65 -9.34 27.31
N ASP A 30 16.86 -9.88 27.39
CA ASP A 30 18.08 -9.06 27.36
C ASP A 30 18.27 -8.42 25.97
N ARG A 31 18.05 -9.19 24.92
CA ARG A 31 18.05 -8.68 23.55
C ARG A 31 16.97 -7.61 23.35
N TRP A 32 15.79 -7.80 23.91
CA TRP A 32 14.71 -6.82 23.85
C TRP A 32 15.10 -5.50 24.51
N TYR A 33 15.61 -5.55 25.74
CA TYR A 33 16.04 -4.34 26.45
C TYR A 33 17.23 -3.65 25.80
N ASN A 34 18.22 -4.41 25.32
CA ASN A 34 19.34 -3.87 24.55
C ASN A 34 18.87 -3.12 23.28
N MET A 35 17.89 -3.68 22.57
CA MET A 35 17.28 -3.00 21.42
C MET A 35 16.57 -1.71 21.84
N LEU A 36 15.79 -1.71 22.94
CA LEU A 36 15.14 -0.50 23.44
C LEU A 36 16.15 0.59 23.84
N ASP A 37 17.27 0.23 24.44
CA ASP A 37 18.35 1.16 24.79
C ASP A 37 19.05 1.71 23.53
N SER A 38 19.21 0.90 22.50
CA SER A 38 19.70 1.37 21.19
C SER A 38 18.76 2.38 20.55
N VAL A 39 17.45 2.15 20.63
CA VAL A 39 16.43 3.10 20.16
C VAL A 39 16.51 4.41 20.95
N ARG A 40 16.63 4.34 22.28
CA ARG A 40 16.77 5.54 23.15
C ARG A 40 17.99 6.35 22.75
N THR A 41 19.14 5.70 22.64
CA THR A 41 20.41 6.36 22.27
C THR A 41 20.31 7.01 20.90
N ARG A 42 19.77 6.31 19.92
CA ARG A 42 19.58 6.82 18.58
C ARG A 42 18.62 8.00 18.55
N ALA A 43 17.46 7.90 19.21
CA ALA A 43 16.47 8.98 19.26
C ALA A 43 17.06 10.25 19.89
N ALA A 44 17.82 10.12 20.97
CA ALA A 44 18.52 11.26 21.60
C ALA A 44 19.56 11.89 20.66
N SER A 45 20.35 11.09 19.93
CA SER A 45 21.33 11.58 18.95
C SER A 45 20.68 12.30 17.75
N GLU A 46 19.42 12.01 17.47
CA GLU A 46 18.64 12.65 16.40
C GLU A 46 17.76 13.83 16.91
N ASN A 47 18.05 14.35 18.11
CA ASN A 47 17.40 15.50 18.77
C ASN A 47 15.89 15.32 19.00
N ILE A 48 15.43 14.09 19.24
CA ILE A 48 14.06 13.84 19.68
C ILE A 48 13.95 14.16 21.18
N SER A 49 12.86 14.81 21.61
CA SER A 49 12.71 15.23 23.01
C SER A 49 12.68 14.04 23.96
N ASP A 50 13.24 14.23 25.17
CA ASP A 50 13.22 13.24 26.25
C ASP A 50 11.78 12.78 26.58
N THR A 51 10.82 13.70 26.52
CA THR A 51 9.40 13.41 26.72
C THR A 51 8.88 12.43 25.70
N MET A 52 9.20 12.64 24.41
CA MET A 52 8.81 11.75 23.31
C MET A 52 9.48 10.38 23.45
N ILE A 53 10.78 10.33 23.77
CA ILE A 53 11.51 9.09 23.98
C ILE A 53 10.88 8.27 25.13
N LYS A 54 10.66 8.89 26.28
CA LYS A 54 10.02 8.27 27.45
C LYS A 54 8.59 7.79 27.11
N SER A 55 7.82 8.60 26.39
CA SER A 55 6.47 8.23 25.98
C SER A 55 6.47 7.00 25.06
N THR A 56 7.35 6.98 24.05
CA THR A 56 7.48 5.87 23.09
C THR A 56 7.87 4.55 23.77
N LEU A 57 8.81 4.59 24.73
CA LEU A 57 9.38 3.41 25.36
C LEU A 57 8.77 3.09 26.73
N ARG A 58 7.63 3.72 27.10
CA ARG A 58 7.02 3.58 28.42
C ARG A 58 6.54 2.17 28.74
N SER A 59 5.89 1.52 27.78
CA SER A 59 5.31 0.18 27.96
C SER A 59 5.24 -0.51 26.60
N PRO A 60 6.40 -0.83 25.99
CA PRO A 60 6.45 -1.45 24.68
C PRO A 60 5.98 -2.91 24.74
N VAL A 61 5.19 -3.32 23.76
CA VAL A 61 4.61 -4.65 23.67
C VAL A 61 5.17 -5.38 22.44
N PHE A 62 5.71 -6.59 22.65
CA PHE A 62 6.04 -7.51 21.57
C PHE A 62 4.79 -8.24 21.10
N ILE A 63 4.50 -8.22 19.79
CA ILE A 63 3.27 -8.77 19.18
C ILE A 63 3.64 -9.89 18.19
N PRO A 64 3.64 -11.18 18.61
CA PRO A 64 4.05 -12.30 17.74
C PRO A 64 3.27 -12.43 16.44
N SER A 65 1.97 -12.05 16.44
CA SER A 65 1.13 -12.10 15.24
C SER A 65 1.62 -11.16 14.13
N ILE A 66 2.30 -10.06 14.46
CA ILE A 66 2.91 -9.14 13.50
C ILE A 66 4.08 -9.83 12.78
N VAL A 67 4.94 -10.52 13.50
CA VAL A 67 6.04 -11.32 12.92
C VAL A 67 5.48 -12.39 11.97
N LYS A 68 4.41 -13.07 12.36
CA LYS A 68 3.74 -14.06 11.51
C LYS A 68 3.19 -13.42 10.24
N SER A 69 2.56 -12.25 10.34
CA SER A 69 2.05 -11.52 9.17
C SER A 69 3.16 -11.09 8.22
N ASP A 70 4.30 -10.64 8.77
CA ASP A 70 5.46 -10.24 7.98
C ASP A 70 6.11 -11.40 7.22
N LYS A 71 6.10 -12.61 7.80
CA LYS A 71 6.62 -13.83 7.15
C LYS A 71 5.67 -14.43 6.11
N ASN A 72 4.36 -14.18 6.24
CA ASN A 72 3.30 -14.77 5.43
C ASN A 72 2.68 -13.79 4.41
N GLN A 73 3.49 -12.92 3.81
CA GLN A 73 3.01 -12.02 2.75
C GLN A 73 2.62 -12.84 1.50
N SER A 74 1.35 -13.19 1.37
CA SER A 74 0.79 -14.02 0.29
C SER A 74 0.18 -13.21 -0.85
N GLU A 75 0.72 -12.05 -1.21
CA GLU A 75 0.14 -11.13 -2.19
C GLU A 75 0.06 -11.67 -3.64
N PHE A 76 0.67 -12.82 -3.94
CA PHE A 76 0.87 -13.29 -5.32
C PHE A 76 0.05 -14.54 -5.71
N LYS A 77 -1.07 -14.82 -5.01
CA LYS A 77 -1.88 -16.03 -5.31
C LYS A 77 -3.15 -15.77 -6.13
N LEU A 78 -3.50 -14.51 -6.38
CA LEU A 78 -4.72 -14.16 -7.11
C LEU A 78 -4.40 -13.91 -8.59
N THR A 79 -5.31 -14.32 -9.47
CA THR A 79 -5.31 -13.84 -10.85
C THR A 79 -5.59 -12.34 -10.88
N LEU A 80 -5.20 -11.66 -11.96
CA LEU A 80 -5.53 -10.24 -12.12
C LEU A 80 -7.05 -10.00 -12.07
N ASN A 81 -7.84 -10.86 -12.68
CA ASN A 81 -9.31 -10.75 -12.67
C ASN A 81 -9.87 -10.85 -11.25
N ASP A 82 -9.43 -11.82 -10.46
CA ASP A 82 -9.86 -11.96 -9.06
C ASP A 82 -9.43 -10.76 -8.22
N TYR A 83 -8.21 -10.26 -8.45
CA TYR A 83 -7.72 -9.06 -7.77
C TYR A 83 -8.59 -7.85 -8.08
N LEU A 84 -8.90 -7.61 -9.37
CA LEU A 84 -9.76 -6.50 -9.79
C LEU A 84 -11.18 -6.65 -9.23
N ALA A 85 -11.79 -7.83 -9.31
CA ALA A 85 -13.13 -8.08 -8.77
C ALA A 85 -13.22 -7.78 -7.26
N ARG A 86 -12.16 -8.07 -6.50
CA ARG A 86 -12.10 -7.80 -5.04
C ARG A 86 -11.84 -6.32 -4.74
N THR A 87 -11.00 -5.65 -5.53
CA THR A 87 -10.52 -4.31 -5.23
C THR A 87 -11.29 -3.20 -5.94
N VAL A 88 -11.86 -3.46 -7.12
CA VAL A 88 -12.66 -2.50 -7.92
C VAL A 88 -14.12 -2.97 -7.95
N ASN A 89 -14.72 -3.10 -6.76
CA ASN A 89 -16.10 -3.54 -6.62
C ASN A 89 -17.09 -2.35 -6.60
N GLN A 90 -18.38 -2.65 -6.85
CA GLN A 90 -19.44 -1.64 -6.93
C GLN A 90 -19.57 -0.79 -5.65
N ASN A 91 -19.34 -1.37 -4.47
CA ASN A 91 -19.40 -0.63 -3.21
C ASN A 91 -18.31 0.44 -3.14
N ARG A 92 -17.07 0.10 -3.52
CA ARG A 92 -15.95 1.06 -3.56
C ARG A 92 -16.18 2.14 -4.60
N ILE A 93 -16.70 1.80 -5.78
CA ILE A 93 -17.05 2.77 -6.84
C ILE A 93 -18.12 3.74 -6.31
N ALA A 94 -19.21 3.23 -5.75
CA ALA A 94 -20.29 4.04 -5.22
C ALA A 94 -19.80 4.98 -4.10
N GLN A 95 -18.96 4.46 -3.18
CA GLN A 95 -18.32 5.26 -2.15
C GLN A 95 -17.42 6.36 -2.73
N GLY A 96 -16.64 6.04 -3.75
CA GLY A 96 -15.77 7.01 -4.42
C GLY A 96 -16.56 8.14 -5.08
N LYS A 97 -17.66 7.83 -5.74
CA LYS A 97 -18.62 8.84 -6.30
C LYS A 97 -19.19 9.73 -5.20
N LYS A 98 -19.54 9.16 -4.05
CA LYS A 98 -19.95 9.92 -2.86
C LYS A 98 -18.84 10.87 -2.37
N MET A 99 -17.59 10.39 -2.28
CA MET A 99 -16.46 11.22 -1.84
C MET A 99 -16.15 12.34 -2.84
N ARG A 100 -16.28 12.08 -4.13
CA ARG A 100 -16.19 13.13 -5.17
C ARG A 100 -17.18 14.27 -4.94
N GLN A 101 -18.43 13.95 -4.61
CA GLN A 101 -19.46 14.93 -4.29
C GLN A 101 -19.22 15.64 -2.96
N LYS A 102 -18.66 14.95 -1.97
CA LYS A 102 -18.40 15.50 -0.63
C LYS A 102 -17.22 16.47 -0.59
N TYR A 103 -16.18 16.24 -1.42
CA TYR A 103 -14.93 17.00 -1.39
C TYR A 103 -14.54 17.69 -2.71
N PRO A 104 -15.47 18.30 -3.47
CA PRO A 104 -15.19 18.83 -4.82
C PRO A 104 -14.12 19.93 -4.77
N THR A 105 -14.25 20.88 -3.86
CA THR A 105 -13.31 21.99 -3.71
C THR A 105 -11.91 21.53 -3.33
N MET A 106 -11.80 20.53 -2.44
CA MET A 106 -10.52 19.97 -2.01
C MET A 106 -9.81 19.26 -3.17
N LEU A 107 -10.52 18.40 -3.86
CA LEU A 107 -10.02 17.68 -5.04
C LEU A 107 -9.53 18.64 -6.13
N THR A 108 -10.29 19.70 -6.42
CA THR A 108 -9.89 20.75 -7.37
C THR A 108 -8.63 21.50 -6.92
N ARG A 109 -8.47 21.77 -5.62
CA ARG A 109 -7.23 22.37 -5.07
C ARG A 109 -6.03 21.46 -5.25
N VAL A 110 -6.17 20.17 -5.00
CA VAL A 110 -5.11 19.17 -5.18
C VAL A 110 -4.73 19.08 -6.66
N GLU A 111 -5.70 18.99 -7.56
CA GLU A 111 -5.45 18.98 -9.01
C GLU A 111 -4.72 20.23 -9.48
N LYS A 112 -5.20 21.41 -9.08
CA LYS A 112 -4.59 22.68 -9.45
C LYS A 112 -3.15 22.80 -8.95
N LYS A 113 -2.87 22.34 -7.73
CA LYS A 113 -1.55 22.48 -7.09
C LYS A 113 -0.54 21.44 -7.55
N TYR A 114 -0.97 20.19 -7.77
CA TYR A 114 -0.07 19.06 -8.02
C TYR A 114 -0.24 18.43 -9.41
N GLY A 115 -1.28 18.76 -10.15
CA GLY A 115 -1.57 18.19 -11.46
C GLY A 115 -2.17 16.78 -11.40
N ILE A 116 -2.64 16.32 -10.24
CA ILE A 116 -3.22 14.99 -10.05
C ILE A 116 -4.74 15.08 -10.20
N PRO A 117 -5.35 14.40 -11.20
CA PRO A 117 -6.79 14.47 -11.43
C PRO A 117 -7.61 13.93 -10.22
N PRO A 118 -8.79 14.50 -9.93
CA PRO A 118 -9.67 14.08 -8.84
C PRO A 118 -9.95 12.58 -8.77
N HIS A 119 -10.26 11.96 -9.92
CA HIS A 119 -10.54 10.53 -9.99
C HIS A 119 -9.33 9.66 -9.61
N VAL A 120 -8.11 10.12 -9.88
CA VAL A 120 -6.88 9.42 -9.49
C VAL A 120 -6.67 9.52 -7.97
N VAL A 121 -6.82 10.71 -7.37
CA VAL A 121 -6.73 10.88 -5.91
C VAL A 121 -7.75 9.98 -5.20
N LEU A 122 -8.99 9.94 -5.70
CA LEU A 122 -10.05 9.10 -5.17
C LEU A 122 -9.75 7.61 -5.32
N ALA A 123 -9.16 7.19 -6.45
CA ALA A 123 -8.77 5.79 -6.66
C ALA A 123 -7.71 5.35 -5.64
N PHE A 124 -6.67 6.16 -5.41
CA PHE A 124 -5.70 5.87 -4.34
C PHE A 124 -6.37 5.81 -2.98
N TRP A 125 -7.19 6.79 -2.62
CA TRP A 125 -7.88 6.81 -1.34
C TRP A 125 -8.78 5.59 -1.13
N GLY A 126 -9.50 5.19 -2.18
CA GLY A 126 -10.31 3.97 -2.17
C GLY A 126 -9.49 2.70 -1.99
N MET A 127 -8.39 2.57 -2.73
CA MET A 127 -7.51 1.39 -2.65
C MET A 127 -6.79 1.27 -1.31
N GLU A 128 -6.29 2.39 -0.76
CA GLU A 128 -5.46 2.35 0.46
C GLU A 128 -6.29 2.12 1.72
N SER A 129 -7.41 2.81 1.87
CA SER A 129 -8.15 2.79 3.13
C SER A 129 -9.67 2.66 3.00
N ASN A 130 -10.17 2.33 1.80
CA ASN A 130 -11.60 2.37 1.52
C ASN A 130 -12.22 3.73 1.95
N TYR A 131 -11.57 4.82 1.53
CA TYR A 131 -11.95 6.21 1.85
C TYR A 131 -11.89 6.55 3.34
N GLY A 132 -10.96 5.93 4.07
CA GLY A 132 -10.75 6.14 5.50
C GLY A 132 -11.60 5.24 6.41
N ASP A 133 -12.33 4.27 5.86
CA ASP A 133 -13.20 3.35 6.62
C ASP A 133 -12.42 2.17 7.24
N VAL A 134 -11.22 1.88 6.76
CA VAL A 134 -10.39 0.80 7.30
C VAL A 134 -9.82 1.20 8.65
N LYS A 135 -10.22 0.47 9.69
CA LYS A 135 -9.73 0.72 11.06
C LYS A 135 -8.28 0.27 11.23
N ALA A 136 -7.46 1.20 11.69
CA ALA A 136 -6.12 0.91 12.16
C ALA A 136 -6.17 -0.02 13.40
N ARG A 137 -5.35 -1.09 13.43
CA ARG A 137 -5.47 -2.15 14.44
C ARG A 137 -4.26 -2.23 15.38
N HIS A 138 -3.12 -1.72 14.97
CA HIS A 138 -1.87 -1.86 15.72
C HIS A 138 -1.35 -0.50 16.14
N LYS A 139 -0.98 -0.37 17.40
CA LYS A 139 -0.21 0.77 17.86
C LYS A 139 1.15 0.74 17.15
N LEU A 140 1.50 1.80 16.44
CA LEU A 140 2.64 1.77 15.50
C LEU A 140 3.98 1.61 16.22
N THR A 141 4.14 2.15 17.42
CA THR A 141 5.35 1.96 18.22
C THR A 141 5.59 0.48 18.53
N ASP A 142 4.55 -0.25 18.97
CA ASP A 142 4.67 -1.68 19.27
C ASP A 142 4.91 -2.51 18.00
N ALA A 143 4.26 -2.14 16.89
CA ALA A 143 4.47 -2.80 15.61
C ALA A 143 5.93 -2.68 15.13
N PHE A 144 6.49 -1.47 15.16
CA PHE A 144 7.87 -1.24 14.73
C PHE A 144 8.88 -1.90 15.67
N LEU A 145 8.72 -1.78 16.97
CA LEU A 145 9.60 -2.46 17.95
C LEU A 145 9.56 -3.99 17.79
N THR A 146 8.37 -4.56 17.54
CA THR A 146 8.24 -5.99 17.26
C THR A 146 9.02 -6.41 16.01
N LEU A 147 8.89 -5.65 14.91
CA LEU A 147 9.56 -5.94 13.64
C LEU A 147 11.07 -5.67 13.69
N MET A 148 11.51 -4.71 14.49
CA MET A 148 12.93 -4.50 14.81
C MET A 148 13.50 -5.71 15.55
N TYR A 149 12.81 -6.20 16.59
CA TYR A 149 13.24 -7.36 17.37
C TYR A 149 13.29 -8.64 16.52
N ASP A 150 12.38 -8.86 15.54
CA ASP A 150 12.47 -9.98 14.58
C ASP A 150 13.80 -9.96 13.80
N GLY A 151 14.42 -8.79 13.62
CA GLY A 151 15.76 -8.58 13.06
C GLY A 151 15.85 -8.62 11.54
N ARG A 152 14.87 -9.20 10.85
CA ARG A 152 14.89 -9.40 9.39
C ARG A 152 14.96 -8.06 8.60
N ARG A 153 14.34 -7.01 9.12
CA ARG A 153 14.32 -5.65 8.55
C ARG A 153 14.52 -4.59 9.63
N GLU A 154 15.38 -4.85 10.60
CA GLU A 154 15.60 -4.02 11.78
C GLU A 154 15.88 -2.56 11.43
N THR A 155 16.86 -2.30 10.58
CA THR A 155 17.22 -0.95 10.14
C THR A 155 16.04 -0.22 9.49
N PHE A 156 15.27 -0.90 8.64
CA PHE A 156 14.11 -0.29 7.98
C PHE A 156 13.06 0.14 9.01
N PHE A 157 12.66 -0.76 9.92
CA PHE A 157 11.64 -0.44 10.92
C PHE A 157 12.14 0.53 11.99
N GLY A 158 13.44 0.50 12.32
CA GLY A 158 14.07 1.51 13.15
C GLY A 158 13.97 2.91 12.54
N ASN A 159 14.22 3.04 11.23
CA ASN A 159 14.03 4.30 10.51
C ASN A 159 12.56 4.78 10.54
N GLN A 160 11.59 3.84 10.43
CA GLN A 160 10.17 4.20 10.53
C GLN A 160 9.82 4.70 11.94
N LEU A 161 10.32 4.03 12.99
CA LEU A 161 10.06 4.43 14.37
C LEU A 161 10.62 5.82 14.68
N ILE A 162 11.86 6.09 14.30
CA ILE A 162 12.48 7.41 14.48
C ILE A 162 11.72 8.49 13.71
N ALA A 163 11.34 8.22 12.48
CA ALA A 163 10.53 9.16 11.68
C ALA A 163 9.16 9.43 12.34
N LEU A 164 8.51 8.38 12.88
CA LEU A 164 7.25 8.52 13.61
C LEU A 164 7.41 9.40 14.85
N MET A 165 8.48 9.16 15.64
CA MET A 165 8.79 9.97 16.83
C MET A 165 9.00 11.45 16.47
N LYS A 166 9.76 11.74 15.40
CA LYS A 166 9.97 13.12 14.93
C LYS A 166 8.67 13.79 14.47
N ILE A 167 7.81 13.07 13.74
CA ILE A 167 6.51 13.58 13.31
C ILE A 167 5.63 13.88 14.52
N ALA A 168 5.55 12.96 15.47
CA ALA A 168 4.73 13.11 16.68
C ALA A 168 5.23 14.28 17.54
N ASP A 169 6.54 14.40 17.73
CA ASP A 169 7.18 15.47 18.52
C ASP A 169 6.91 16.84 17.87
N LYS A 170 7.21 16.99 16.57
CA LYS A 170 6.99 18.21 15.82
C LYS A 170 5.53 18.68 15.82
N ASN A 171 4.57 17.75 15.71
CA ASN A 171 3.15 18.06 15.58
C ASN A 171 2.41 17.97 16.94
N SER A 172 3.13 17.77 18.06
CA SER A 172 2.56 17.61 19.41
C SER A 172 1.49 16.50 19.48
N LEU A 173 1.73 15.40 18.76
CA LEU A 173 0.82 14.25 18.74
C LEU A 173 1.15 13.27 19.87
N ASP A 174 0.13 12.66 20.46
CA ASP A 174 0.31 11.54 21.39
C ASP A 174 0.70 10.29 20.60
N ILE A 175 2.00 9.94 20.60
CA ILE A 175 2.54 8.81 19.84
C ILE A 175 1.89 7.48 20.22
N ASN A 176 1.37 7.34 21.46
CA ASN A 176 0.68 6.15 21.93
C ASN A 176 -0.73 5.99 21.35
N LYS A 177 -1.27 7.03 20.69
CA LYS A 177 -2.55 7.01 20.00
C LYS A 177 -2.42 6.92 18.48
N ILE A 178 -1.22 6.74 17.97
CA ILE A 178 -1.01 6.56 16.52
C ILE A 178 -1.12 5.08 16.18
N TYR A 179 -2.18 4.73 15.48
CA TYR A 179 -2.48 3.37 15.03
C TYR A 179 -2.35 3.26 13.52
N GLY A 180 -2.06 2.05 13.04
CA GLY A 180 -1.90 1.76 11.62
C GLY A 180 -2.02 0.28 11.29
N SER A 181 -1.47 -0.10 10.14
CA SER A 181 -1.31 -1.50 9.75
C SER A 181 -0.20 -2.17 10.56
N TRP A 182 -0.13 -3.50 10.50
CA TRP A 182 0.96 -4.26 11.11
C TRP A 182 2.35 -3.88 10.57
N ALA A 183 2.41 -3.38 9.32
CA ALA A 183 3.66 -2.95 8.65
C ALA A 183 3.95 -1.45 8.80
N GLY A 184 3.13 -0.71 9.56
CA GLY A 184 3.39 0.69 9.86
C GLY A 184 2.73 1.71 8.93
N ALA A 185 1.86 1.29 8.02
CA ALA A 185 1.10 2.20 7.18
C ALA A 185 -0.03 2.86 7.98
N MET A 186 -0.25 4.18 7.81
CA MET A 186 -1.18 4.96 8.60
C MET A 186 -1.97 5.98 7.77
N GLY A 187 -3.13 6.36 8.30
CA GLY A 187 -4.00 7.40 7.76
C GLY A 187 -4.70 7.03 6.46
N HIS A 188 -5.32 8.03 5.87
CA HIS A 188 -6.20 7.88 4.70
C HIS A 188 -5.52 7.27 3.46
N PHE A 189 -4.22 7.51 3.28
CA PHE A 189 -3.44 7.02 2.12
C PHE A 189 -2.34 6.06 2.52
N GLN A 190 -2.42 5.46 3.70
CA GLN A 190 -1.52 4.43 4.20
C GLN A 190 -0.02 4.77 4.04
N PHE A 191 0.34 6.00 4.41
CA PHE A 191 1.72 6.44 4.42
C PHE A 191 2.52 5.71 5.50
N ILE A 192 3.75 5.31 5.18
CA ILE A 192 4.74 4.96 6.21
C ILE A 192 5.41 6.24 6.73
N PRO A 193 5.89 6.26 7.99
CA PRO A 193 6.43 7.48 8.62
C PRO A 193 7.50 8.22 7.82
N THR A 194 8.46 7.51 7.23
CA THR A 194 9.51 8.15 6.42
C THR A 194 8.96 8.83 5.17
N THR A 195 7.95 8.25 4.52
CA THR A 195 7.27 8.87 3.38
C THR A 195 6.48 10.10 3.82
N LEU A 196 5.79 10.02 4.97
CA LEU A 196 5.07 11.17 5.53
C LEU A 196 6.03 12.31 5.91
N ALA A 197 7.16 11.99 6.54
CA ALA A 197 8.18 12.99 6.89
C ALA A 197 8.70 13.76 5.66
N GLN A 198 8.81 13.08 4.51
CA GLN A 198 9.34 13.66 3.27
C GLN A 198 8.27 14.39 2.44
N TYR A 199 7.04 13.88 2.41
CA TYR A 199 6.02 14.34 1.47
C TYR A 199 4.76 14.90 2.14
N GLY A 200 4.66 14.84 3.46
CA GLY A 200 3.53 15.37 4.22
C GLY A 200 3.33 16.88 4.01
N VAL A 201 2.08 17.27 3.88
CA VAL A 201 1.67 18.66 3.65
C VAL A 201 0.54 19.02 4.58
N ASP A 202 0.68 20.16 5.26
CA ASP A 202 -0.42 20.86 5.89
C ASP A 202 -1.34 21.44 4.81
N GLY A 203 -2.43 20.76 4.55
CA GLY A 203 -3.35 21.09 3.46
C GLY A 203 -4.43 22.10 3.84
N ASN A 204 -4.68 22.28 5.14
CA ASN A 204 -5.65 23.22 5.69
C ASN A 204 -5.00 24.51 6.27
N ASN A 205 -3.65 24.55 6.35
CA ASN A 205 -2.81 25.62 6.91
C ASN A 205 -3.09 25.88 8.41
N ASP A 206 -3.29 24.81 9.21
CA ASP A 206 -3.43 24.91 10.68
C ASP A 206 -2.10 24.80 11.43
N GLY A 207 -0.99 24.67 10.71
CA GLY A 207 0.38 24.53 11.24
C GLY A 207 0.78 23.09 11.57
N ARG A 208 -0.02 22.09 11.23
CA ARG A 208 0.21 20.67 11.50
C ARG A 208 0.01 19.82 10.25
N VAL A 209 0.54 18.60 10.29
CA VAL A 209 0.28 17.59 9.25
C VAL A 209 -0.39 16.40 9.93
N ASP A 210 -1.70 16.30 9.79
CA ASP A 210 -2.51 15.18 10.33
C ASP A 210 -3.21 14.41 9.23
N ILE A 211 -2.55 13.40 8.69
CA ILE A 211 -3.10 12.55 7.62
C ILE A 211 -4.09 11.49 8.13
N ILE A 212 -4.31 11.42 9.44
CA ILE A 212 -5.20 10.44 10.09
C ILE A 212 -6.59 11.05 10.27
N ASN A 213 -6.66 12.25 10.83
CA ASN A 213 -7.94 12.88 11.17
C ASN A 213 -8.32 14.01 10.20
N ASN A 214 -7.37 14.50 9.40
CA ASN A 214 -7.58 15.58 8.44
C ASN A 214 -7.49 15.09 7.01
N VAL A 215 -8.64 14.97 6.33
CA VAL A 215 -8.72 14.53 4.92
C VAL A 215 -7.99 15.52 3.99
N GLY A 216 -7.97 16.82 4.32
CA GLY A 216 -7.28 17.84 3.55
C GLY A 216 -5.78 17.60 3.51
N ASP A 217 -5.15 17.40 4.67
CA ASP A 217 -3.73 17.08 4.77
C ASP A 217 -3.40 15.77 4.06
N ALA A 218 -4.27 14.77 4.23
CA ALA A 218 -4.09 13.48 3.60
C ALA A 218 -4.11 13.57 2.07
N MET A 219 -5.10 14.28 1.47
CA MET A 219 -5.20 14.47 0.02
C MET A 219 -4.06 15.32 -0.53
N HIS A 220 -3.69 16.42 0.16
CA HIS A 220 -2.57 17.26 -0.25
C HIS A 220 -1.23 16.51 -0.16
N SER A 221 -1.02 15.70 0.86
CA SER A 221 0.17 14.86 1.01
C SER A 221 0.25 13.80 -0.11
N ALA A 222 -0.86 13.14 -0.43
CA ALA A 222 -0.91 12.18 -1.54
C ALA A 222 -0.64 12.85 -2.89
N GLY A 223 -1.27 14.00 -3.14
CA GLY A 223 -1.04 14.79 -4.36
C GLY A 223 0.42 15.24 -4.47
N ASN A 224 1.01 15.74 -3.38
CA ASN A 224 2.42 16.12 -3.34
C ASN A 224 3.33 14.92 -3.62
N TYR A 225 3.07 13.77 -3.01
CA TYR A 225 3.89 12.57 -3.22
C TYR A 225 3.83 12.12 -4.69
N LEU A 226 2.65 11.98 -5.29
CA LEU A 226 2.51 11.61 -6.70
C LEU A 226 3.21 12.62 -7.64
N ASN A 227 3.07 13.92 -7.38
CA ASN A 227 3.78 14.96 -8.13
C ASN A 227 5.30 14.79 -8.04
N LYS A 228 5.84 14.57 -6.83
CA LYS A 228 7.28 14.34 -6.61
C LYS A 228 7.78 13.02 -7.20
N LEU A 229 6.91 12.03 -7.37
CA LEU A 229 7.21 10.82 -8.14
C LEU A 229 7.28 11.08 -9.65
N GLY A 230 6.93 12.29 -10.10
CA GLY A 230 6.97 12.72 -11.50
C GLY A 230 5.68 12.39 -12.26
N TRP A 231 4.52 12.50 -11.60
CA TRP A 231 3.24 12.35 -12.28
C TRP A 231 3.17 13.23 -13.53
N ASP A 232 2.81 12.62 -14.65
CA ASP A 232 2.69 13.30 -15.94
C ASP A 232 1.21 13.68 -16.19
N LYS A 233 0.95 14.99 -16.16
CA LYS A 233 -0.40 15.53 -16.31
C LYS A 233 -0.94 15.25 -17.73
N GLY A 234 -2.14 14.71 -17.81
CA GLY A 234 -2.80 14.41 -19.08
C GLY A 234 -2.42 13.06 -19.68
N GLN A 235 -1.43 12.36 -19.13
CA GLN A 235 -1.07 11.02 -19.58
C GLN A 235 -1.95 9.95 -18.93
N ARG A 236 -2.33 8.96 -19.74
CA ARG A 236 -3.00 7.75 -19.25
C ARG A 236 -2.09 6.96 -18.30
N ILE A 237 -2.72 6.13 -17.45
CA ILE A 237 -2.03 5.14 -16.62
C ILE A 237 -1.84 3.86 -17.45
N VAL A 238 -2.94 3.28 -17.94
CA VAL A 238 -2.96 2.09 -18.77
C VAL A 238 -3.99 2.21 -19.89
N ARG A 239 -3.91 1.30 -20.87
CA ARG A 239 -4.95 1.01 -21.86
C ARG A 239 -5.17 -0.48 -21.92
N ARG A 240 -6.40 -0.94 -21.69
CA ARG A 240 -6.76 -2.33 -21.93
C ARG A 240 -6.72 -2.62 -23.43
N VAL A 241 -6.15 -3.77 -23.79
CA VAL A 241 -5.98 -4.23 -25.17
C VAL A 241 -6.24 -5.73 -25.27
N VAL A 242 -6.43 -6.19 -26.51
CA VAL A 242 -6.55 -7.60 -26.86
C VAL A 242 -5.31 -8.01 -27.64
N LEU A 243 -4.75 -9.16 -27.29
CA LEU A 243 -3.60 -9.76 -27.94
C LEU A 243 -4.03 -10.84 -28.95
N PRO A 244 -3.27 -11.04 -30.05
CA PRO A 244 -3.39 -12.23 -30.89
C PRO A 244 -3.19 -13.51 -30.08
N ALA A 245 -3.79 -14.60 -30.53
CA ALA A 245 -3.72 -15.88 -29.86
C ALA A 245 -2.30 -16.44 -29.71
N ASP A 246 -1.46 -16.20 -30.71
CA ASP A 246 -0.05 -16.62 -30.79
C ASP A 246 0.95 -15.57 -30.30
N PHE A 247 0.50 -14.51 -29.64
CA PHE A 247 1.35 -13.42 -29.18
C PHE A 247 2.49 -13.91 -28.30
N ASP A 248 3.69 -13.37 -28.53
CA ASP A 248 4.89 -13.68 -27.73
C ASP A 248 4.76 -13.16 -26.29
N LEU A 249 4.59 -14.08 -25.33
CA LEU A 249 4.42 -13.75 -23.91
C LEU A 249 5.69 -13.14 -23.29
N GLY A 250 6.86 -13.32 -23.90
CA GLY A 250 8.12 -12.70 -23.46
C GLY A 250 8.09 -11.17 -23.53
N LEU A 251 7.21 -10.59 -24.33
CA LEU A 251 7.01 -9.13 -24.44
C LEU A 251 6.09 -8.54 -23.37
N LEU A 252 5.48 -9.38 -22.52
CA LEU A 252 4.60 -8.94 -21.42
C LEU A 252 5.34 -8.54 -20.14
N ASP A 253 6.60 -8.20 -20.25
CA ASP A 253 7.53 -7.92 -19.15
C ASP A 253 7.37 -6.50 -18.56
N GLY A 254 6.62 -5.62 -19.24
CA GLY A 254 6.48 -4.21 -18.91
C GLY A 254 7.74 -3.37 -19.13
N LYS A 255 8.85 -3.98 -19.57
CA LYS A 255 10.14 -3.31 -19.83
C LYS A 255 10.35 -3.00 -21.30
N THR A 256 9.96 -3.94 -22.17
CA THR A 256 9.97 -3.74 -23.62
C THR A 256 9.04 -2.59 -23.98
N LYS A 257 9.58 -1.59 -24.66
CA LYS A 257 8.86 -0.36 -25.03
C LYS A 257 8.77 -0.24 -26.54
N LYS A 258 7.56 0.01 -27.03
CA LYS A 258 7.27 0.25 -28.45
C LYS A 258 6.24 1.38 -28.57
N SER A 259 6.19 2.03 -29.72
CA SER A 259 5.12 2.96 -30.08
C SER A 259 3.77 2.25 -30.26
N LEU A 260 2.67 2.97 -30.18
CA LEU A 260 1.35 2.37 -30.41
C LEU A 260 1.21 1.77 -31.83
N PRO A 261 1.71 2.41 -32.92
CA PRO A 261 1.74 1.79 -34.24
C PRO A 261 2.50 0.48 -34.29
N GLU A 262 3.68 0.40 -33.62
CA GLU A 262 4.47 -0.85 -33.57
C GLU A 262 3.71 -1.96 -32.82
N TRP A 263 3.05 -1.65 -31.71
CA TRP A 263 2.20 -2.62 -31.03
C TRP A 263 1.01 -3.04 -31.90
N SER A 264 0.39 -2.10 -32.63
CA SER A 264 -0.74 -2.38 -33.55
C SER A 264 -0.29 -3.28 -34.70
N ALA A 265 0.91 -3.08 -35.26
CA ALA A 265 1.49 -3.92 -36.31
C ALA A 265 1.72 -5.36 -35.87
N MET A 266 1.84 -5.61 -34.56
CA MET A 266 1.92 -6.95 -33.96
C MET A 266 0.53 -7.56 -33.70
N GLY A 267 -0.55 -6.97 -34.22
CA GLY A 267 -1.91 -7.47 -34.10
C GLY A 267 -2.63 -7.08 -32.81
N ILE A 268 -2.05 -6.21 -31.97
CA ILE A 268 -2.72 -5.73 -30.76
C ILE A 268 -3.81 -4.73 -31.13
N THR A 269 -5.01 -4.92 -30.57
CA THR A 269 -6.19 -4.08 -30.83
C THR A 269 -6.80 -3.53 -29.54
N ASN A 270 -7.67 -2.54 -29.66
CA ASN A 270 -8.58 -2.17 -28.60
C ASN A 270 -9.58 -3.33 -28.33
N PRO A 271 -10.27 -3.35 -27.16
CA PRO A 271 -11.22 -4.41 -26.83
C PRO A 271 -12.39 -4.57 -27.81
N ASP A 272 -12.72 -3.53 -28.55
CA ASP A 272 -13.77 -3.51 -29.60
C ASP A 272 -13.24 -3.97 -30.98
N GLY A 273 -11.98 -4.42 -31.05
CA GLY A 273 -11.32 -4.83 -32.29
C GLY A 273 -10.76 -3.68 -33.13
N SER A 274 -10.99 -2.44 -32.76
CA SER A 274 -10.42 -1.28 -33.47
C SER A 274 -8.91 -1.18 -33.29
N GLN A 275 -8.23 -0.55 -34.27
CA GLN A 275 -6.78 -0.31 -34.19
C GLN A 275 -6.42 0.64 -33.03
N LEU A 276 -5.19 0.50 -32.52
CA LEU A 276 -4.64 1.45 -31.56
C LEU A 276 -4.47 2.83 -32.21
N PRO A 277 -4.51 3.92 -31.42
CA PRO A 277 -4.25 5.28 -31.94
C PRO A 277 -2.91 5.36 -32.66
N GLN A 278 -2.89 6.00 -33.81
CA GLN A 278 -1.69 6.19 -34.64
C GLN A 278 -0.89 7.40 -34.12
N THR A 279 -0.29 7.25 -32.95
CA THR A 279 0.55 8.27 -32.30
C THR A 279 1.86 7.64 -31.86
N ASP A 280 2.93 8.42 -31.82
CA ASP A 280 4.27 7.97 -31.38
C ASP A 280 4.39 7.73 -29.87
N MET A 281 3.24 7.64 -29.18
CA MET A 281 3.19 7.37 -27.73
C MET A 281 3.82 6.02 -27.44
N ILE A 282 4.83 6.03 -26.58
CA ILE A 282 5.57 4.84 -26.16
C ILE A 282 4.89 4.17 -24.98
N ALA A 283 4.66 2.88 -25.08
CA ALA A 283 4.06 2.06 -24.02
C ALA A 283 4.83 0.75 -23.81
N GLY A 284 4.82 0.24 -22.59
CA GLY A 284 5.13 -1.15 -22.29
C GLY A 284 3.87 -2.00 -22.34
N LEU A 285 4.01 -3.31 -22.16
CA LEU A 285 2.88 -4.23 -22.16
C LEU A 285 2.98 -5.17 -20.96
N VAL A 286 1.87 -5.35 -20.22
CA VAL A 286 1.78 -6.27 -19.09
C VAL A 286 0.48 -7.06 -19.13
N ALA A 287 0.52 -8.30 -18.67
CA ALA A 287 -0.65 -9.15 -18.52
C ALA A 287 -0.44 -10.17 -17.40
N ASP A 288 -1.47 -10.95 -17.10
CA ASP A 288 -1.39 -12.14 -16.24
C ASP A 288 -0.88 -13.34 -17.07
N VAL A 289 0.43 -13.43 -17.22
CA VAL A 289 1.08 -14.47 -18.04
C VAL A 289 0.68 -15.87 -17.59
N ALA A 290 0.69 -16.14 -16.29
CA ALA A 290 0.32 -17.45 -15.75
C ALA A 290 -1.14 -17.83 -16.04
N HIS A 291 -2.04 -16.86 -16.08
CA HIS A 291 -3.42 -17.07 -16.50
C HIS A 291 -3.51 -17.36 -17.99
N ILE A 292 -2.76 -16.60 -18.83
CA ILE A 292 -2.75 -16.79 -20.28
C ILE A 292 -2.21 -18.18 -20.66
N GLU A 293 -1.10 -18.60 -20.06
CA GLU A 293 -0.52 -19.94 -20.28
C GLU A 293 -1.53 -21.04 -19.97
N ARG A 294 -2.19 -20.97 -18.81
CA ARG A 294 -3.22 -21.93 -18.41
C ARG A 294 -4.37 -22.00 -19.42
N VAL A 295 -4.89 -20.83 -19.85
CA VAL A 295 -6.00 -20.78 -20.81
C VAL A 295 -5.59 -21.33 -22.18
N ARG A 296 -4.34 -21.07 -22.63
CA ARG A 296 -3.81 -21.67 -23.86
C ARG A 296 -3.67 -23.19 -23.75
N ASP A 297 -3.25 -23.72 -22.63
CA ASP A 297 -3.09 -25.16 -22.41
C ASP A 297 -4.45 -25.86 -22.29
N GLU A 298 -5.42 -25.26 -21.64
CA GLU A 298 -6.80 -25.74 -21.60
C GLU A 298 -7.41 -25.79 -23.01
N ALA A 299 -7.23 -24.74 -23.82
CA ALA A 299 -7.72 -24.71 -25.21
C ALA A 299 -7.11 -25.82 -26.07
N LYS A 300 -5.82 -26.13 -25.92
CA LYS A 300 -5.16 -27.26 -26.61
C LYS A 300 -5.74 -28.63 -26.22
N THR A 301 -6.16 -28.75 -24.95
CA THR A 301 -6.69 -30.02 -24.41
C THR A 301 -8.14 -30.28 -24.88
N ILE A 302 -8.90 -29.21 -25.12
CA ILE A 302 -10.31 -29.28 -25.53
C ILE A 302 -10.45 -29.45 -27.05
N ALA A 303 -9.45 -29.03 -27.83
CA ALA A 303 -9.45 -29.19 -29.29
C ALA A 303 -9.34 -30.69 -29.66
N ALA A 304 -10.51 -31.32 -29.84
CA ALA A 304 -10.59 -32.64 -30.46
C ALA A 304 -10.08 -32.56 -31.92
N PRO A 305 -9.50 -33.66 -32.50
CA PRO A 305 -8.92 -33.62 -33.85
C PRO A 305 -9.86 -33.20 -34.98
N ASP A 306 -11.17 -33.24 -34.76
CA ASP A 306 -12.23 -33.02 -35.75
C ASP A 306 -13.20 -31.86 -35.38
N ALA A 307 -12.90 -31.05 -34.37
CA ALA A 307 -13.76 -29.94 -34.03
C ALA A 307 -13.39 -28.71 -34.89
N ASP A 308 -14.36 -28.16 -35.62
CA ASP A 308 -14.28 -26.80 -36.17
C ASP A 308 -13.78 -25.87 -35.05
N ILE A 309 -12.69 -25.16 -35.35
CA ILE A 309 -11.84 -24.38 -34.47
C ILE A 309 -12.66 -23.72 -33.34
N ALA A 310 -12.54 -24.25 -32.12
CA ALA A 310 -13.10 -23.56 -30.96
C ALA A 310 -12.55 -22.13 -30.92
N PRO A 311 -13.38 -21.09 -30.75
CA PRO A 311 -12.90 -19.72 -30.78
C PRO A 311 -11.82 -19.55 -29.70
N MET A 312 -10.61 -19.17 -30.14
CA MET A 312 -9.49 -18.92 -29.24
C MET A 312 -9.90 -17.86 -28.20
N PRO A 313 -9.59 -18.11 -26.93
CA PRO A 313 -10.00 -17.19 -25.87
C PRO A 313 -9.39 -15.79 -26.08
N VAL A 314 -10.21 -14.76 -25.83
CA VAL A 314 -9.76 -13.36 -25.91
C VAL A 314 -8.72 -13.11 -24.83
N ILE A 315 -7.48 -12.87 -25.23
CA ILE A 315 -6.36 -12.60 -24.31
C ILE A 315 -6.30 -11.10 -24.04
N SER A 316 -6.67 -10.69 -22.82
CA SER A 316 -6.59 -9.30 -22.38
C SER A 316 -5.21 -8.96 -21.81
N ALA A 317 -4.69 -7.79 -22.19
CA ALA A 317 -3.47 -7.20 -21.64
C ALA A 317 -3.65 -5.69 -21.43
N TYR A 318 -2.59 -5.05 -20.89
CA TYR A 318 -2.59 -3.62 -20.62
C TYR A 318 -1.33 -2.97 -21.18
N LEU A 319 -1.50 -2.03 -22.11
CA LEU A 319 -0.45 -1.08 -22.43
C LEU A 319 -0.23 -0.15 -21.25
N THR A 320 1.03 0.07 -20.88
CA THR A 320 1.43 0.80 -19.68
C THR A 320 2.20 2.07 -20.07
N TYR A 321 1.73 3.21 -19.56
CA TYR A 321 2.29 4.54 -19.84
C TYR A 321 3.14 5.04 -18.65
N PRO A 322 3.80 6.20 -18.74
CA PRO A 322 4.68 6.70 -17.68
C PRO A 322 4.05 6.70 -16.28
N ASN A 323 2.78 7.10 -16.15
CA ASN A 323 2.09 7.15 -14.86
C ASN A 323 1.92 5.78 -14.19
N PHE A 324 1.82 4.70 -14.95
CA PHE A 324 1.83 3.34 -14.43
C PHE A 324 3.09 3.06 -13.58
N TYR A 325 4.25 3.48 -14.07
CA TYR A 325 5.53 3.29 -13.37
C TYR A 325 5.69 4.25 -12.18
N ARG A 326 4.99 5.40 -12.17
CA ARG A 326 4.92 6.30 -11.01
C ARG A 326 4.09 5.67 -9.89
N ILE A 327 2.96 5.04 -10.24
CA ILE A 327 2.15 4.27 -9.28
C ILE A 327 2.95 3.10 -8.70
N LYS A 328 3.75 2.40 -9.51
CA LYS A 328 4.64 1.33 -9.01
C LYS A 328 5.71 1.80 -8.03
N ARG A 329 6.04 3.07 -7.98
CA ARG A 329 6.91 3.63 -6.93
C ARG A 329 6.18 3.86 -5.61
N TRP A 330 4.86 3.95 -5.65
CA TRP A 330 4.01 3.95 -4.45
C TRP A 330 3.85 2.52 -3.91
N ASN A 331 3.40 1.61 -4.77
CA ASN A 331 3.30 0.18 -4.48
C ASN A 331 3.80 -0.62 -5.70
N ASN A 332 4.87 -1.39 -5.53
CA ASN A 332 5.54 -2.11 -6.62
C ASN A 332 4.78 -3.39 -7.06
N SER A 333 3.51 -3.24 -7.39
CA SER A 333 2.65 -4.29 -7.93
C SER A 333 2.02 -3.86 -9.25
N ASN A 334 2.09 -4.70 -10.28
CA ASN A 334 1.39 -4.45 -11.54
C ASN A 334 -0.13 -4.48 -11.33
N TRP A 335 -0.62 -5.42 -10.52
CA TRP A 335 -2.06 -5.56 -10.20
C TRP A 335 -2.60 -4.32 -9.49
N TYR A 336 -1.83 -3.79 -8.52
CA TYR A 336 -2.20 -2.55 -7.84
C TYR A 336 -2.29 -1.36 -8.81
N ALA A 337 -1.30 -1.19 -9.69
CA ALA A 337 -1.29 -0.08 -10.63
C ALA A 337 -2.44 -0.18 -11.66
N ILE A 338 -2.77 -1.40 -12.12
CA ILE A 338 -3.94 -1.64 -13.00
C ILE A 338 -5.24 -1.35 -12.23
N ALA A 339 -5.35 -1.78 -10.96
CA ALA A 339 -6.54 -1.52 -10.15
C ALA A 339 -6.75 -0.03 -9.88
N ILE A 340 -5.68 0.73 -9.60
CA ILE A 340 -5.76 2.20 -9.50
C ILE A 340 -6.31 2.80 -10.80
N ALA A 341 -5.78 2.37 -11.96
CA ALA A 341 -6.24 2.87 -13.25
C ALA A 341 -7.71 2.52 -13.50
N THR A 342 -8.10 1.26 -13.26
CA THR A 342 -9.48 0.80 -13.47
C THR A 342 -10.45 1.53 -12.54
N LEU A 343 -10.11 1.69 -11.26
CA LEU A 343 -10.96 2.43 -10.32
C LEU A 343 -11.02 3.92 -10.68
N ALA A 344 -9.92 4.51 -11.14
CA ALA A 344 -9.90 5.90 -11.58
C ALA A 344 -10.84 6.12 -12.80
N ASP A 345 -10.85 5.21 -13.77
CA ASP A 345 -11.76 5.27 -14.93
C ASP A 345 -13.24 5.21 -14.49
N GLU A 346 -13.60 4.38 -13.50
CA GLU A 346 -14.95 4.29 -12.92
C GLU A 346 -15.38 5.53 -12.12
N LEU A 347 -14.43 6.35 -11.69
CA LEU A 347 -14.63 7.56 -10.89
C LEU A 347 -14.48 8.86 -11.73
N HIS A 348 -14.21 8.75 -13.02
CA HIS A 348 -14.00 9.89 -13.95
C HIS A 348 -15.29 10.65 -14.33
#